data_5a90730d69bdbb7ce32098fbf151832b
#
_entry.id   5a90730d69bdbb7ce32098fbf151832b
#
_cell.length_a   1.000
_cell.length_b   1.000
_cell.length_c   1.000
_cell.angle_alpha   90.00
_cell.angle_beta   90.00
_cell.angle_gamma   90.00
#
_symmetry.space_group_name_H-M   'P 1'
#
loop_
_entity.id
_entity.type
_entity.pdbx_description
1 polymer ?
#
loop_
_entity_poly.entity_id
_entity_poly.type
_entity_poly.pdbx_seq_one_letter_code
_entity_poly.pdbx_strand_id
1 'polypeptide(L)'
;MLHTGMLSITFRQLQPEEIVALTVQAGLDAIEWGGDIHVPHGNVEVAHHVKRVTEEAGLIIASYGSYYKAGVLDSDVPSFEDVLGSAVALGAPAIRIWAGNKGSEAADPGWRDQVTADIVRIADQAQKENIRIHLEYHANTLTDTLESTIALLEAADHPNVRTNWQPPTTLSVEQRLESLEGVLPYLADVHVYHWQLGERLPLSAGSEEWGAYVQHFRPIAGNLRFAMLEFVRNDDPEQFLEDAAELLRLVKS
;
A
#
# COMPACT_ATOMS: atom_id res chain seq x y z
N MET A 1 -8.72 -5.87 -14.01
CA MET A 1 -8.26 -4.61 -14.64
C MET A 1 -7.25 -3.97 -13.72
N LEU A 2 -6.17 -3.41 -14.23
CA LEU A 2 -5.20 -2.65 -13.45
C LEU A 2 -5.64 -1.18 -13.45
N HIS A 3 -5.83 -0.62 -12.27
CA HIS A 3 -6.13 0.79 -12.06
C HIS A 3 -4.88 1.54 -11.60
N THR A 4 -4.87 2.84 -11.83
CA THR A 4 -3.80 3.72 -11.37
C THR A 4 -4.30 4.61 -10.25
N GLY A 5 -3.44 4.98 -9.32
CA GLY A 5 -3.85 5.82 -8.20
C GLY A 5 -2.68 6.46 -7.48
N MET A 6 -2.95 7.01 -6.32
CA MET A 6 -1.93 7.57 -5.42
C MET A 6 -2.18 7.19 -3.98
N LEU A 7 -1.11 7.19 -3.17
CA LEU A 7 -1.21 7.20 -1.73
C LEU A 7 -1.34 8.66 -1.26
N SER A 8 -2.36 8.97 -0.49
CA SER A 8 -2.60 10.33 -0.01
C SER A 8 -1.46 10.88 0.87
N ILE A 9 -0.69 9.98 1.51
CA ILE A 9 0.48 10.33 2.31
C ILE A 9 1.63 10.97 1.50
N THR A 10 1.58 10.90 0.18
CA THR A 10 2.50 11.62 -0.70
C THR A 10 2.47 13.12 -0.42
N PHE A 11 1.30 13.64 -0.04
CA PHE A 11 1.10 15.06 0.27
C PHE A 11 0.42 15.24 1.63
N ARG A 12 1.16 15.02 2.71
CA ARG A 12 0.63 15.16 4.08
C ARG A 12 0.17 16.57 4.44
N GLN A 13 0.62 17.58 3.68
CA GLN A 13 0.28 19.00 3.88
C GLN A 13 -1.04 19.41 3.21
N LEU A 14 -1.58 18.60 2.29
CA LEU A 14 -2.82 18.90 1.58
C LEU A 14 -4.04 18.37 2.35
N GLN A 15 -5.18 19.02 2.16
CA GLN A 15 -6.47 18.54 2.67
C GLN A 15 -7.05 17.48 1.72
N PRO A 16 -8.00 16.64 2.18
CA PRO A 16 -8.60 15.60 1.36
C PRO A 16 -9.16 16.10 0.02
N GLU A 17 -9.81 17.26 -0.01
CA GLU A 17 -10.35 17.85 -1.23
C GLU A 17 -9.26 18.24 -2.23
N GLU A 18 -8.11 18.70 -1.74
CA GLU A 18 -6.96 19.05 -2.58
C GLU A 18 -6.31 17.79 -3.16
N ILE A 19 -6.20 16.71 -2.36
CA ILE A 19 -5.74 15.38 -2.82
C ILE A 19 -6.67 14.86 -3.93
N VAL A 20 -7.99 14.92 -3.71
CA VAL A 20 -8.99 14.50 -4.70
C VAL A 20 -8.85 15.31 -5.99
N ALA A 21 -8.77 16.64 -5.89
CA ALA A 21 -8.63 17.52 -7.06
C ALA A 21 -7.35 17.20 -7.85
N LEU A 22 -6.23 16.98 -7.15
CA LEU A 22 -4.94 16.64 -7.77
C LEU A 22 -4.99 15.26 -8.45
N THR A 23 -5.64 14.27 -7.83
CA THR A 23 -5.82 12.92 -8.41
C THR A 23 -6.65 12.97 -9.69
N VAL A 24 -7.76 13.75 -9.69
CA VAL A 24 -8.59 13.97 -10.89
C VAL A 24 -7.79 14.68 -11.98
N GLN A 25 -7.04 15.73 -11.63
CA GLN A 25 -6.20 16.47 -12.58
C GLN A 25 -5.15 15.56 -13.22
N ALA A 26 -4.57 14.63 -12.44
CA ALA A 26 -3.59 13.65 -12.91
C ALA A 26 -4.20 12.56 -13.82
N GLY A 27 -5.53 12.43 -13.87
CA GLY A 27 -6.23 11.38 -14.63
C GLY A 27 -6.07 9.99 -14.02
N LEU A 28 -5.79 9.91 -12.72
CA LEU A 28 -5.72 8.64 -11.97
C LEU A 28 -7.10 8.20 -11.50
N ASP A 29 -7.25 6.90 -11.21
CA ASP A 29 -8.53 6.26 -10.90
C ASP A 29 -8.84 6.20 -9.40
N ALA A 30 -7.81 6.20 -8.52
CA ALA A 30 -7.98 5.74 -7.14
C ALA A 30 -7.08 6.46 -6.13
N ILE A 31 -7.47 6.38 -4.85
CA ILE A 31 -6.68 6.89 -3.71
C ILE A 31 -6.61 5.82 -2.61
N GLU A 32 -5.40 5.55 -2.09
CA GLU A 32 -5.21 4.98 -0.76
C GLU A 32 -5.17 6.10 0.27
N TRP A 33 -6.04 6.06 1.26
CA TRP A 33 -6.13 7.09 2.29
C TRP A 33 -5.30 6.76 3.53
N GLY A 34 -4.39 7.66 3.91
CA GLY A 34 -3.53 7.51 5.08
C GLY A 34 -4.26 7.77 6.40
N GLY A 35 -4.15 6.81 7.31
CA GLY A 35 -4.75 6.87 8.65
C GLY A 35 -4.00 7.75 9.65
N ASP A 36 -2.78 8.14 9.32
CA ASP A 36 -1.93 8.98 10.16
C ASP A 36 -2.27 10.48 10.07
N ILE A 37 -2.96 10.90 9.00
CA ILE A 37 -3.27 12.32 8.79
C ILE A 37 -4.65 12.58 8.17
N HIS A 38 -4.98 11.94 7.01
CA HIS A 38 -6.18 12.30 6.25
C HIS A 38 -7.45 11.66 6.79
N VAL A 39 -7.34 10.43 7.33
CA VAL A 39 -8.47 9.68 7.94
C VAL A 39 -8.01 9.13 9.29
N PRO A 40 -7.94 9.95 10.34
CA PRO A 40 -7.46 9.51 11.65
C PRO A 40 -8.25 8.34 12.22
N HIS A 41 -7.54 7.39 12.84
CA HIS A 41 -8.13 6.18 13.41
C HIS A 41 -9.24 6.51 14.42
N GLY A 42 -10.37 5.82 14.31
CA GLY A 42 -11.56 6.03 15.15
C GLY A 42 -12.40 7.27 14.78
N ASN A 43 -11.92 8.13 13.86
CA ASN A 43 -12.68 9.32 13.45
C ASN A 43 -13.63 9.00 12.28
N VAL A 44 -14.77 8.42 12.62
CA VAL A 44 -15.81 7.98 11.66
C VAL A 44 -16.40 9.14 10.86
N GLU A 45 -16.51 10.33 11.44
CA GLU A 45 -17.03 11.52 10.75
C GLU A 45 -16.10 11.96 9.62
N VAL A 46 -14.79 12.03 9.88
CA VAL A 46 -13.78 12.32 8.86
C VAL A 46 -13.77 11.23 7.80
N ALA A 47 -13.84 9.96 8.18
CA ALA A 47 -13.88 8.84 7.24
C ALA A 47 -15.07 8.94 6.27
N HIS A 48 -16.28 9.23 6.78
CA HIS A 48 -17.47 9.46 5.94
C HIS A 48 -17.33 10.69 5.04
N HIS A 49 -16.74 11.78 5.54
CA HIS A 49 -16.49 12.96 4.73
C HIS A 49 -15.55 12.66 3.57
N VAL A 50 -14.40 12.01 3.86
CA VAL A 50 -13.40 11.65 2.86
C VAL A 50 -13.96 10.66 1.83
N LYS A 51 -14.77 9.68 2.28
CA LYS A 51 -15.50 8.79 1.38
C LYS A 51 -16.33 9.58 0.38
N ARG A 52 -17.18 10.48 0.89
CA ARG A 52 -18.10 11.26 0.05
C ARG A 52 -17.35 12.08 -0.99
N VAL A 53 -16.33 12.86 -0.60
CA VAL A 53 -15.61 13.71 -1.56
C VAL A 53 -14.85 12.90 -2.60
N THR A 54 -14.37 11.70 -2.24
CA THR A 54 -13.71 10.78 -3.18
C THR A 54 -14.71 10.23 -4.20
N GLU A 55 -15.85 9.71 -3.74
CA GLU A 55 -16.89 9.11 -4.60
C GLU A 55 -17.59 10.15 -5.47
N GLU A 56 -17.87 11.35 -4.96
CA GLU A 56 -18.46 12.47 -5.74
C GLU A 56 -17.55 12.92 -6.88
N ALA A 57 -16.23 12.77 -6.74
CA ALA A 57 -15.26 13.03 -7.80
C ALA A 57 -15.13 11.87 -8.81
N GLY A 58 -15.83 10.76 -8.61
CA GLY A 58 -15.75 9.57 -9.46
C GLY A 58 -14.50 8.71 -9.23
N LEU A 59 -13.77 8.94 -8.13
CA LEU A 59 -12.57 8.18 -7.76
C LEU A 59 -12.92 6.94 -6.92
N ILE A 60 -12.04 5.95 -6.98
CA ILE A 60 -12.12 4.70 -6.22
C ILE A 60 -11.31 4.86 -4.92
N ILE A 61 -11.85 4.40 -3.80
CA ILE A 61 -11.07 4.19 -2.59
C ILE A 61 -10.36 2.84 -2.73
N ALA A 62 -9.04 2.86 -2.92
CA ALA A 62 -8.25 1.64 -3.15
C ALA A 62 -8.05 0.85 -1.85
N SER A 63 -7.68 1.54 -0.78
CA SER A 63 -7.35 0.96 0.51
C SER A 63 -7.26 2.02 1.61
N TYR A 64 -7.12 1.56 2.85
CA TYR A 64 -6.83 2.38 4.02
C TYR A 64 -5.44 2.06 4.56
N GLY A 65 -4.50 2.98 4.43
CA GLY A 65 -3.12 2.89 4.93
C GLY A 65 -3.06 3.18 6.42
N SER A 66 -3.16 2.16 7.25
CA SER A 66 -3.48 2.31 8.68
C SER A 66 -2.28 2.51 9.60
N TYR A 67 -1.05 2.20 9.16
CA TYR A 67 0.12 2.16 10.06
C TYR A 67 -0.02 1.24 11.28
N TYR A 68 -1.03 0.38 11.32
CA TYR A 68 -1.11 -0.69 12.31
C TYR A 68 0.09 -1.62 12.17
N LYS A 69 0.72 -1.95 13.29
CA LYS A 69 1.90 -2.82 13.35
C LYS A 69 1.51 -4.13 14.02
N ALA A 70 1.31 -5.17 13.23
CA ALA A 70 0.89 -6.47 13.75
C ALA A 70 1.87 -6.99 14.81
N GLY A 71 1.33 -7.52 15.90
CA GLY A 71 2.11 -8.08 17.01
C GLY A 71 2.78 -7.04 17.93
N VAL A 72 2.69 -5.75 17.65
CA VAL A 72 3.27 -4.70 18.50
C VAL A 72 2.26 -4.27 19.56
N LEU A 73 2.64 -4.40 20.84
CA LEU A 73 1.81 -4.07 21.99
C LEU A 73 2.21 -2.72 22.60
N ASP A 74 2.43 -1.72 21.76
CA ASP A 74 2.79 -0.38 22.17
C ASP A 74 1.57 0.53 22.20
N SER A 75 1.49 1.47 23.16
CA SER A 75 0.42 2.46 23.24
C SER A 75 0.36 3.41 22.02
N ASP A 76 1.47 3.54 21.31
CA ASP A 76 1.55 4.40 20.11
C ASP A 76 1.02 3.72 18.85
N VAL A 77 0.68 2.42 18.93
CA VAL A 77 0.01 1.71 17.83
C VAL A 77 -1.50 1.85 18.01
N PRO A 78 -2.24 2.27 16.97
CA PRO A 78 -3.70 2.37 17.06
C PRO A 78 -4.34 1.02 17.38
N SER A 79 -5.47 1.01 18.07
CA SER A 79 -6.24 -0.22 18.24
C SER A 79 -6.74 -0.71 16.89
N PHE A 80 -6.77 -2.04 16.67
CA PHE A 80 -7.30 -2.55 15.40
C PHE A 80 -8.81 -2.29 15.26
N GLU A 81 -9.52 -2.14 16.36
CA GLU A 81 -10.94 -1.78 16.37
C GLU A 81 -11.17 -0.38 15.78
N ASP A 82 -10.35 0.61 16.16
CA ASP A 82 -10.41 1.96 15.60
C ASP A 82 -10.01 1.98 14.11
N VAL A 83 -8.97 1.20 13.75
CA VAL A 83 -8.53 1.03 12.36
C VAL A 83 -9.65 0.45 11.51
N LEU A 84 -10.27 -0.65 11.97
CA LEU A 84 -11.36 -1.33 11.26
C LEU A 84 -12.59 -0.43 11.15
N GLY A 85 -12.95 0.26 12.24
CA GLY A 85 -14.08 1.20 12.25
C GLY A 85 -13.89 2.33 11.22
N SER A 86 -12.68 2.89 11.12
CA SER A 86 -12.36 3.90 10.11
C SER A 86 -12.41 3.35 8.69
N ALA A 87 -11.89 2.13 8.46
CA ALA A 87 -11.91 1.50 7.15
C ALA A 87 -13.35 1.19 6.68
N VAL A 88 -14.22 0.71 7.58
CA VAL A 88 -15.66 0.49 7.32
C VAL A 88 -16.35 1.79 6.95
N ALA A 89 -16.16 2.85 7.75
CA ALA A 89 -16.77 4.16 7.51
C ALA A 89 -16.30 4.81 6.21
N LEU A 90 -15.02 4.63 5.89
CA LEU A 90 -14.41 5.07 4.63
C LEU A 90 -14.94 4.26 3.43
N GLY A 91 -15.39 3.02 3.65
CA GLY A 91 -15.77 2.09 2.59
C GLY A 91 -14.55 1.50 1.88
N ALA A 92 -13.41 1.41 2.55
CA ALA A 92 -12.19 0.84 1.99
C ALA A 92 -12.31 -0.68 1.85
N PRO A 93 -11.95 -1.27 0.69
CA PRO A 93 -12.01 -2.72 0.48
C PRO A 93 -10.83 -3.47 1.12
N ALA A 94 -9.82 -2.74 1.56
CA ALA A 94 -8.63 -3.29 2.19
C ALA A 94 -8.02 -2.34 3.22
N ILE A 95 -7.31 -2.91 4.19
CA ILE A 95 -6.49 -2.19 5.17
C ILE A 95 -5.04 -2.60 4.95
N ARG A 96 -4.15 -1.63 4.68
CA ARG A 96 -2.71 -1.86 4.64
C ARG A 96 -2.14 -1.73 6.06
N ILE A 97 -1.31 -2.69 6.42
CA ILE A 97 -0.64 -2.78 7.72
C ILE A 97 0.85 -3.10 7.57
N TRP A 98 1.62 -2.92 8.64
CA TRP A 98 3.00 -3.40 8.73
C TRP A 98 3.07 -4.74 9.49
N ALA A 99 3.92 -5.64 9.00
CA ALA A 99 4.19 -6.95 9.61
C ALA A 99 5.19 -6.82 10.78
N GLY A 100 4.78 -6.19 11.84
CA GLY A 100 5.61 -5.88 13.00
C GLY A 100 6.46 -4.61 12.82
N ASN A 101 7.50 -4.50 13.66
CA ASN A 101 8.45 -3.38 13.69
C ASN A 101 9.91 -3.83 13.82
N LYS A 102 10.20 -5.10 13.47
CA LYS A 102 11.54 -5.67 13.42
C LYS A 102 11.75 -6.32 12.07
N GLY A 103 12.89 -6.06 11.45
CA GLY A 103 13.31 -6.74 10.23
C GLY A 103 13.50 -8.24 10.44
N SER A 104 13.40 -8.99 9.36
CA SER A 104 13.44 -10.45 9.37
C SER A 104 14.71 -11.03 10.01
N GLU A 105 15.87 -10.38 9.83
CA GLU A 105 17.15 -10.79 10.43
C GLU A 105 17.14 -10.67 11.97
N ALA A 106 16.45 -9.66 12.51
CA ALA A 106 16.39 -9.39 13.95
C ALA A 106 15.22 -10.10 14.66
N ALA A 107 14.37 -10.79 13.92
CA ALA A 107 13.15 -11.42 14.43
C ALA A 107 13.43 -12.86 14.89
N ASP A 108 13.30 -13.10 16.19
CA ASP A 108 13.31 -14.45 16.76
C ASP A 108 12.00 -15.21 16.44
N PRO A 109 11.96 -16.54 16.64
CA PRO A 109 10.76 -17.33 16.38
C PRO A 109 9.53 -16.87 17.17
N GLY A 110 9.69 -16.49 18.44
CA GLY A 110 8.58 -16.02 19.28
C GLY A 110 7.97 -14.71 18.75
N TRP A 111 8.80 -13.81 18.24
CA TRP A 111 8.32 -12.60 17.57
C TRP A 111 7.55 -12.91 16.26
N ARG A 112 8.07 -13.85 15.45
CA ARG A 112 7.38 -14.28 14.23
C ARG A 112 6.01 -14.89 14.52
N ASP A 113 5.93 -15.76 15.53
CA ASP A 113 4.68 -16.37 15.97
C ASP A 113 3.68 -15.31 16.47
N GLN A 114 4.14 -14.33 17.23
CA GLN A 114 3.31 -13.22 17.74
C GLN A 114 2.73 -12.37 16.60
N VAL A 115 3.56 -11.98 15.63
CA VAL A 115 3.11 -11.21 14.46
C VAL A 115 2.13 -12.01 13.62
N THR A 116 2.43 -13.29 13.35
CA THR A 116 1.56 -14.19 12.59
C THR A 116 0.19 -14.36 13.25
N ALA A 117 0.17 -14.64 14.56
CA ALA A 117 -1.07 -14.78 15.32
C ALA A 117 -1.93 -13.51 15.29
N ASP A 118 -1.31 -12.34 15.37
CA ASP A 118 -2.03 -11.08 15.30
C ASP A 118 -2.57 -10.80 13.89
N ILE A 119 -1.80 -11.11 12.83
CA ILE A 119 -2.27 -11.02 11.44
C ILE A 119 -3.51 -11.89 11.22
N VAL A 120 -3.50 -13.13 11.68
CA VAL A 120 -4.67 -14.04 11.57
C VAL A 120 -5.86 -13.44 12.33
N ARG A 121 -5.67 -12.99 13.57
CA ARG A 121 -6.71 -12.38 14.40
C ARG A 121 -7.38 -11.19 13.71
N ILE A 122 -6.59 -10.26 13.16
CA ILE A 122 -7.13 -9.07 12.50
C ILE A 122 -7.75 -9.39 11.14
N ALA A 123 -7.23 -10.40 10.44
CA ALA A 123 -7.79 -10.88 9.17
C ALA A 123 -9.17 -11.51 9.37
N ASP A 124 -9.36 -12.30 10.46
CA ASP A 124 -10.67 -12.83 10.86
C ASP A 124 -11.69 -11.73 11.18
N GLN A 125 -11.23 -10.64 11.82
CA GLN A 125 -12.10 -9.49 12.12
C GLN A 125 -12.49 -8.73 10.85
N ALA A 126 -11.50 -8.39 10.01
CA ALA A 126 -11.71 -7.64 8.77
C ALA A 126 -12.57 -8.42 7.76
N GLN A 127 -12.43 -9.75 7.72
CA GLN A 127 -13.21 -10.61 6.84
C GLN A 127 -14.72 -10.53 7.09
N LYS A 128 -15.14 -10.31 8.34
CA LYS A 128 -16.57 -10.15 8.70
C LYS A 128 -17.18 -8.90 8.07
N GLU A 129 -16.35 -7.91 7.83
CA GLU A 129 -16.70 -6.65 7.17
C GLU A 129 -16.40 -6.66 5.66
N ASN A 130 -15.98 -7.80 5.10
CA ASN A 130 -15.54 -7.96 3.70
C ASN A 130 -14.33 -7.08 3.33
N ILE A 131 -13.48 -6.76 4.30
CA ILE A 131 -12.26 -5.96 4.14
C ILE A 131 -11.04 -6.88 4.18
N ARG A 132 -10.13 -6.74 3.23
CA ARG A 132 -8.87 -7.51 3.17
C ARG A 132 -7.78 -6.88 4.03
N ILE A 133 -6.81 -7.68 4.42
CA ILE A 133 -5.56 -7.23 5.03
C ILE A 133 -4.45 -7.29 4.00
N HIS A 134 -3.80 -6.17 3.75
CA HIS A 134 -2.64 -6.07 2.88
C HIS A 134 -1.38 -5.80 3.72
N LEU A 135 -0.42 -6.74 3.68
CA LEU A 135 0.89 -6.55 4.29
C LEU A 135 1.74 -5.67 3.37
N GLU A 136 2.27 -4.59 3.88
CA GLU A 136 3.19 -3.77 3.10
C GLU A 136 4.57 -4.44 3.02
N TYR A 137 5.12 -4.60 1.81
CA TYR A 137 6.50 -5.05 1.60
C TYR A 137 7.45 -3.91 2.00
N HIS A 138 7.95 -3.94 3.24
CA HIS A 138 8.62 -2.78 3.84
C HIS A 138 9.81 -3.16 4.70
N ALA A 139 10.89 -2.36 4.61
CA ALA A 139 12.07 -2.50 5.45
C ALA A 139 11.73 -2.43 6.96
N ASN A 140 12.51 -3.11 7.77
CA ASN A 140 12.32 -3.20 9.22
C ASN A 140 10.99 -3.83 9.67
N THR A 141 10.41 -4.71 8.85
CA THR A 141 9.25 -5.54 9.16
C THR A 141 9.53 -6.99 8.74
N LEU A 142 8.62 -7.93 9.02
CA LEU A 142 8.78 -9.31 8.54
C LEU A 142 8.55 -9.47 7.02
N THR A 143 8.19 -8.40 6.34
CA THR A 143 8.04 -8.35 4.87
C THR A 143 9.16 -7.58 4.20
N ASP A 144 10.36 -7.56 4.77
CA ASP A 144 11.54 -6.85 4.23
C ASP A 144 12.36 -7.65 3.22
N THR A 145 12.17 -8.98 3.16
CA THR A 145 12.78 -9.87 2.16
C THR A 145 11.74 -10.80 1.54
N LEU A 146 12.03 -11.34 0.35
CA LEU A 146 11.14 -12.29 -0.31
C LEU A 146 10.89 -13.53 0.56
N GLU A 147 11.96 -14.16 1.05
CA GLU A 147 11.89 -15.38 1.84
C GLU A 147 11.05 -15.20 3.12
N SER A 148 11.27 -14.07 3.82
CA SER A 148 10.54 -13.78 5.05
C SER A 148 9.07 -13.46 4.77
N THR A 149 8.79 -12.76 3.66
CA THR A 149 7.41 -12.44 3.24
C THR A 149 6.63 -13.70 2.91
N ILE A 150 7.20 -14.60 2.12
CA ILE A 150 6.55 -15.86 1.76
C ILE A 150 6.34 -16.72 3.01
N ALA A 151 7.36 -16.89 3.85
CA ALA A 151 7.25 -17.65 5.09
C ALA A 151 6.14 -17.11 6.02
N LEU A 152 5.98 -15.80 6.11
CA LEU A 152 4.92 -15.16 6.89
C LEU A 152 3.52 -15.43 6.30
N LEU A 153 3.38 -15.26 4.97
CA LEU A 153 2.10 -15.50 4.28
C LEU A 153 1.66 -16.96 4.37
N GLU A 154 2.61 -17.90 4.23
CA GLU A 154 2.37 -19.33 4.39
C GLU A 154 2.05 -19.70 5.84
N ALA A 155 2.73 -19.12 6.83
CA ALA A 155 2.44 -19.34 8.24
C ALA A 155 1.08 -18.77 8.67
N ALA A 156 0.68 -17.63 8.11
CA ALA A 156 -0.64 -17.07 8.36
C ALA A 156 -1.76 -17.91 7.70
N ASP A 157 -1.50 -18.50 6.55
CA ASP A 157 -2.42 -19.37 5.77
C ASP A 157 -3.87 -18.86 5.75
N HIS A 158 -4.05 -17.56 5.50
CA HIS A 158 -5.36 -16.93 5.63
C HIS A 158 -5.84 -16.33 4.29
N PRO A 159 -7.03 -16.71 3.77
CA PRO A 159 -7.51 -16.31 2.44
C PRO A 159 -7.73 -14.79 2.31
N ASN A 160 -7.91 -14.09 3.44
CA ASN A 160 -8.14 -12.65 3.48
C ASN A 160 -6.86 -11.82 3.60
N VAL A 161 -5.67 -12.47 3.64
CA VAL A 161 -4.36 -11.80 3.72
C VAL A 161 -3.70 -11.77 2.35
N ARG A 162 -3.19 -10.62 1.97
CA ARG A 162 -2.43 -10.37 0.74
C ARG A 162 -1.22 -9.51 1.08
N THR A 163 -0.36 -9.26 0.10
CA THR A 163 0.75 -8.31 0.24
C THR A 163 0.72 -7.26 -0.86
N ASN A 164 1.11 -6.04 -0.52
CA ASN A 164 1.51 -5.04 -1.50
C ASN A 164 2.98 -5.26 -1.82
N TRP A 165 3.39 -4.85 -3.00
CA TRP A 165 4.81 -4.85 -3.36
C TRP A 165 5.27 -3.44 -3.72
N GLN A 166 6.52 -3.16 -3.38
CA GLN A 166 7.26 -1.96 -3.78
C GLN A 166 8.72 -2.34 -4.00
N PRO A 167 9.44 -1.68 -4.92
CA PRO A 167 10.83 -2.04 -5.21
C PRO A 167 11.74 -1.69 -4.02
N PRO A 168 12.38 -2.68 -3.35
CA PRO A 168 13.32 -2.39 -2.29
C PRO A 168 14.50 -1.58 -2.84
N THR A 169 14.76 -0.41 -2.25
CA THR A 169 15.76 0.54 -2.79
C THR A 169 17.20 0.05 -2.69
N THR A 170 17.45 -0.96 -1.85
CA THR A 170 18.77 -1.57 -1.64
C THR A 170 19.10 -2.72 -2.59
N LEU A 171 18.10 -3.22 -3.35
CA LEU A 171 18.28 -4.35 -4.27
C LEU A 171 18.56 -3.89 -5.70
N SER A 172 19.25 -4.76 -6.49
CA SER A 172 19.38 -4.56 -7.94
C SER A 172 18.03 -4.76 -8.65
N VAL A 173 17.92 -4.32 -9.90
CA VAL A 173 16.70 -4.48 -10.70
C VAL A 173 16.31 -5.95 -10.84
N GLU A 174 17.30 -6.84 -11.06
CA GLU A 174 17.09 -8.29 -11.18
C GLU A 174 16.52 -8.87 -9.87
N GLN A 175 17.09 -8.47 -8.73
CA GLN A 175 16.60 -8.91 -7.41
C GLN A 175 15.20 -8.36 -7.08
N ARG A 176 14.89 -7.13 -7.54
CA ARG A 176 13.55 -6.56 -7.41
C ARG A 176 12.54 -7.34 -8.25
N LEU A 177 12.89 -7.72 -9.49
CA LEU A 177 12.06 -8.58 -10.34
C LEU A 177 11.83 -9.95 -9.69
N GLU A 178 12.87 -10.59 -9.17
CA GLU A 178 12.75 -11.85 -8.45
C GLU A 178 11.79 -11.73 -7.23
N SER A 179 11.92 -10.64 -6.45
CA SER A 179 11.03 -10.38 -5.32
C SER A 179 9.58 -10.17 -5.75
N LEU A 180 9.34 -9.44 -6.83
CA LEU A 180 8.01 -9.24 -7.41
C LEU A 180 7.41 -10.56 -7.89
N GLU A 181 8.16 -11.34 -8.68
CA GLU A 181 7.70 -12.64 -9.19
C GLU A 181 7.33 -13.60 -8.06
N GLY A 182 8.15 -13.63 -7.00
CA GLY A 182 7.89 -14.50 -5.85
C GLY A 182 6.61 -14.17 -5.10
N VAL A 183 6.23 -12.90 -5.01
CA VAL A 183 4.99 -12.49 -4.31
C VAL A 183 3.75 -12.45 -5.21
N LEU A 184 3.85 -12.65 -6.52
CA LEU A 184 2.72 -12.59 -7.46
C LEU A 184 1.47 -13.40 -7.01
N PRO A 185 1.59 -14.62 -6.43
CA PRO A 185 0.43 -15.38 -5.97
C PRO A 185 -0.37 -14.68 -4.86
N TYR A 186 0.30 -13.83 -4.10
CA TYR A 186 -0.26 -13.09 -2.95
C TYR A 186 -0.46 -11.60 -3.23
N LEU A 187 -0.02 -11.12 -4.40
CA LEU A 187 0.02 -9.70 -4.71
C LEU A 187 -1.38 -9.07 -4.75
N ALA A 188 -1.54 -8.00 -3.98
CA ALA A 188 -2.70 -7.12 -4.03
C ALA A 188 -2.43 -5.91 -4.93
N ASP A 189 -1.57 -5.01 -4.48
CA ASP A 189 -1.30 -3.72 -5.10
C ASP A 189 0.20 -3.45 -5.18
N VAL A 190 0.60 -2.46 -5.99
CA VAL A 190 1.99 -2.06 -6.18
C VAL A 190 2.13 -0.57 -5.85
N HIS A 191 3.08 -0.24 -4.97
CA HIS A 191 3.48 1.15 -4.74
C HIS A 191 4.55 1.54 -5.74
N VAL A 192 4.36 2.68 -6.38
CA VAL A 192 5.14 3.14 -7.53
C VAL A 192 5.91 4.40 -7.16
N TYR A 193 7.22 4.30 -7.20
CA TYR A 193 8.15 5.42 -7.01
C TYR A 193 9.49 5.12 -7.69
N HIS A 194 10.33 6.13 -7.86
CA HIS A 194 11.71 5.90 -8.31
C HIS A 194 12.69 6.56 -7.33
N TRP A 195 13.43 5.73 -6.61
CA TRP A 195 14.44 6.16 -5.65
C TRP A 195 15.80 5.54 -5.97
N GLN A 196 16.84 6.37 -5.94
CA GLN A 196 18.22 5.92 -6.04
C GLN A 196 19.08 6.55 -4.94
N LEU A 197 19.88 5.74 -4.26
CA LEU A 197 20.80 6.20 -3.20
C LEU A 197 20.15 7.08 -2.12
N GLY A 198 18.87 6.84 -1.83
CA GLY A 198 18.09 7.62 -0.85
C GLY A 198 17.46 8.91 -1.40
N GLU A 199 17.67 9.22 -2.67
CA GLU A 199 17.06 10.37 -3.33
C GLU A 199 15.81 9.97 -4.12
N ARG A 200 14.77 10.77 -4.02
CA ARG A 200 13.57 10.63 -4.86
C ARG A 200 13.82 11.27 -6.21
N LEU A 201 13.64 10.49 -7.26
CA LEU A 201 13.82 10.91 -8.64
C LEU A 201 12.46 10.92 -9.37
N PRO A 202 12.35 11.64 -10.51
CA PRO A 202 11.18 11.51 -11.37
C PRO A 202 10.96 10.06 -11.79
N LEU A 203 9.70 9.62 -11.88
CA LEU A 203 9.37 8.26 -12.32
C LEU A 203 9.92 7.97 -13.72
N SER A 204 9.95 8.99 -14.59
CA SER A 204 10.51 8.88 -15.94
C SER A 204 11.99 8.48 -15.99
N ALA A 205 12.76 8.77 -14.94
CA ALA A 205 14.15 8.32 -14.83
C ALA A 205 14.26 6.79 -14.62
N GLY A 206 13.20 6.15 -14.11
CA GLY A 206 13.10 4.70 -13.93
C GLY A 206 12.21 3.99 -14.94
N SER A 207 11.88 4.62 -16.07
CA SER A 207 10.91 4.09 -17.05
C SER A 207 11.22 2.69 -17.55
N GLU A 208 12.49 2.35 -17.76
CA GLU A 208 12.90 1.01 -18.22
C GLU A 208 12.64 -0.05 -17.14
N GLU A 209 13.02 0.22 -15.90
CA GLU A 209 12.79 -0.66 -14.76
C GLU A 209 11.28 -0.87 -14.53
N TRP A 210 10.51 0.23 -14.48
CA TRP A 210 9.08 0.17 -14.28
C TRP A 210 8.34 -0.49 -15.44
N GLY A 211 8.82 -0.32 -16.67
CA GLY A 211 8.33 -1.06 -17.83
C GLY A 211 8.45 -2.56 -17.66
N ALA A 212 9.59 -3.04 -17.13
CA ALA A 212 9.79 -4.44 -16.81
C ALA A 212 8.84 -4.91 -15.69
N TYR A 213 8.75 -4.18 -14.56
CA TYR A 213 7.85 -4.56 -13.46
C TYR A 213 6.39 -4.63 -13.88
N VAL A 214 5.89 -3.65 -14.63
CA VAL A 214 4.51 -3.62 -15.13
C VAL A 214 4.19 -4.85 -15.99
N GLN A 215 5.11 -5.30 -16.83
CA GLN A 215 4.92 -6.51 -17.65
C GLN A 215 4.70 -7.77 -16.81
N HIS A 216 5.28 -7.86 -15.60
CA HIS A 216 5.13 -9.01 -14.71
C HIS A 216 3.80 -9.00 -13.95
N PHE A 217 3.33 -7.87 -13.45
CA PHE A 217 2.11 -7.84 -12.64
C PHE A 217 0.81 -7.50 -13.40
N ARG A 218 0.90 -6.87 -14.59
CA ARG A 218 -0.27 -6.53 -15.40
C ARG A 218 -1.10 -7.75 -15.87
N PRO A 219 -0.49 -8.88 -16.29
CA PRO A 219 -1.22 -10.03 -16.84
C PRO A 219 -2.04 -10.81 -15.81
N ILE A 220 -1.88 -10.55 -14.52
CA ILE A 220 -2.51 -11.37 -13.49
C ILE A 220 -4.02 -11.09 -13.47
N ALA A 221 -4.79 -12.08 -13.96
CA ALA A 221 -6.25 -11.99 -14.04
C ALA A 221 -6.92 -12.13 -12.68
N GLY A 222 -8.09 -11.54 -12.51
CA GLY A 222 -9.09 -11.92 -11.51
C GLY A 222 -9.43 -10.91 -10.43
N ASN A 223 -8.55 -10.04 -9.96
CA ASN A 223 -8.87 -9.05 -8.93
C ASN A 223 -8.63 -7.62 -9.41
N LEU A 224 -9.39 -6.68 -8.84
CA LEU A 224 -9.09 -5.27 -8.91
C LEU A 224 -7.70 -5.06 -8.31
N ARG A 225 -6.81 -4.40 -9.04
CA ARG A 225 -5.44 -4.13 -8.62
C ARG A 225 -5.10 -2.70 -8.94
N PHE A 226 -4.21 -2.16 -8.13
CA PHE A 226 -3.80 -0.78 -8.24
C PHE A 226 -2.28 -0.67 -8.37
N ALA A 227 -1.84 0.23 -9.26
CA ALA A 227 -0.49 0.77 -9.30
C ALA A 227 -0.57 2.19 -8.74
N MET A 228 -0.02 2.39 -7.53
CA MET A 228 -0.27 3.56 -6.69
C MET A 228 1.00 4.40 -6.56
N LEU A 229 0.99 5.62 -7.09
CA LEU A 229 2.10 6.56 -6.88
C LEU A 229 2.29 6.87 -5.40
N GLU A 230 3.52 6.76 -4.94
CA GLU A 230 3.95 7.07 -3.59
C GLU A 230 5.21 7.93 -3.61
N PHE A 231 5.19 9.07 -2.91
CA PHE A 231 6.33 9.97 -2.74
C PHE A 231 7.02 10.42 -4.05
N VAL A 232 6.70 11.59 -4.49
CA VAL A 232 7.36 12.22 -5.64
C VAL A 232 8.55 13.08 -5.21
N ARG A 233 9.41 13.44 -6.17
CA ARG A 233 10.55 14.30 -5.91
C ARG A 233 10.11 15.65 -5.33
N ASN A 234 10.72 16.06 -4.22
CA ASN A 234 10.47 17.32 -3.50
C ASN A 234 9.05 17.51 -2.96
N ASP A 235 8.24 16.45 -2.88
CA ASP A 235 6.80 16.55 -2.55
C ASP A 235 6.07 17.60 -3.39
N ASP A 236 6.46 17.72 -4.68
CA ASP A 236 6.01 18.74 -5.61
C ASP A 236 4.79 18.25 -6.41
N PRO A 237 3.63 18.95 -6.35
CA PRO A 237 2.45 18.61 -7.14
C PRO A 237 2.67 18.63 -8.66
N GLU A 238 3.56 19.49 -9.19
CA GLU A 238 3.87 19.51 -10.62
C GLU A 238 4.64 18.24 -11.01
N GLN A 239 5.63 17.82 -10.19
CA GLN A 239 6.32 16.54 -10.40
C GLN A 239 5.35 15.36 -10.31
N PHE A 240 4.36 15.40 -9.40
CA PHE A 240 3.34 14.37 -9.31
C PHE A 240 2.54 14.22 -10.61
N LEU A 241 2.16 15.32 -11.26
CA LEU A 241 1.46 15.28 -12.54
C LEU A 241 2.32 14.66 -13.66
N GLU A 242 3.62 14.96 -13.66
CA GLU A 242 4.58 14.34 -14.60
C GLU A 242 4.71 12.83 -14.34
N ASP A 243 4.86 12.43 -13.08
CA ASP A 243 4.99 11.02 -12.69
C ASP A 243 3.69 10.23 -12.95
N ALA A 244 2.53 10.86 -12.76
CA ALA A 244 1.24 10.27 -13.11
C ALA A 244 1.10 10.04 -14.62
N ALA A 245 1.51 11.00 -15.44
CA ALA A 245 1.51 10.85 -16.90
C ALA A 245 2.43 9.68 -17.33
N GLU A 246 3.59 9.54 -16.70
CA GLU A 246 4.50 8.43 -16.96
C GLU A 246 3.90 7.08 -16.51
N LEU A 247 3.30 7.00 -15.31
CA LEU A 247 2.62 5.79 -14.84
C LEU A 247 1.51 5.37 -15.81
N LEU A 248 0.68 6.30 -16.25
CA LEU A 248 -0.39 6.05 -17.23
C LEU A 248 0.16 5.54 -18.56
N ARG A 249 1.31 6.05 -19.02
CA ARG A 249 2.00 5.58 -20.21
C ARG A 249 2.49 4.13 -20.04
N LEU A 250 3.14 3.84 -18.91
CA LEU A 250 3.69 2.51 -18.60
C LEU A 250 2.60 1.43 -18.49
N VAL A 251 1.46 1.76 -17.90
CA VAL A 251 0.34 0.82 -17.73
C VAL A 251 -0.40 0.56 -19.04
N LYS A 252 -0.39 1.51 -20.00
CA LYS A 252 -1.04 1.38 -21.31
C LYS A 252 -0.16 0.71 -22.37
N SER A 253 1.17 0.71 -22.19
CA SER A 253 2.13 0.08 -23.10
C SER A 253 2.13 -1.45 -22.98
#